data_74101fb6ddd3cfe209fdcb2d37a9b3fe
#
_entry.id   74101fb6ddd3cfe209fdcb2d37a9b3fe
#
_cell.length_a   1.000
_cell.length_b   1.000
_cell.length_c   1.000
_cell.angle_alpha   90.00
_cell.angle_beta   90.00
_cell.angle_gamma   90.00
#
_symmetry.space_group_name_H-M   'P 1'
#
loop_
_entity.id
_entity.type
_entity.pdbx_description
1 polymer ?
#
loop_
_entity_poly.entity_id
_entity_poly.type
_entity_poly.pdbx_seq_one_letter_code
_entity_poly.pdbx_strand_id
1 'polypeptide(L)'
;HNALGVVLHPKVVIGDNCSIGQNVTIGGRAGKTTVPMIGNNVLIGANALILGPVTIGDGAKIGAGAIVVKDVPPHATVIPEASRIIIEKHD
;
A
#
# COMPACT_ATOMS: atom_id res chain seq x y z
N HIS A 1 16.74 -0.85 1.53
CA HIS A 1 15.81 -0.55 2.54
C HIS A 1 15.50 -1.70 3.45
N ASN A 2 15.76 -1.54 4.69
CA ASN A 2 15.69 -2.61 5.68
C ASN A 2 14.32 -2.63 6.37
N ALA A 3 13.28 -3.00 5.65
CA ALA A 3 11.98 -3.17 6.26
C ALA A 3 11.80 -4.62 6.71
N LEU A 4 11.36 -4.82 7.94
CA LEU A 4 11.10 -6.15 8.49
C LEU A 4 9.69 -6.60 8.11
N GLY A 5 9.54 -7.88 7.76
CA GLY A 5 8.25 -8.48 7.48
C GLY A 5 7.60 -8.02 6.19
N VAL A 6 8.36 -7.43 5.27
CA VAL A 6 7.81 -7.00 3.98
C VAL A 6 7.61 -8.22 3.08
N VAL A 7 6.41 -8.32 2.49
CA VAL A 7 6.08 -9.35 1.53
C VAL A 7 5.86 -8.70 0.17
N LEU A 8 6.69 -9.07 -0.80
CA LEU A 8 6.63 -8.51 -2.15
C LEU A 8 6.41 -9.64 -3.15
N HIS A 9 5.47 -9.43 -4.08
CA HIS A 9 5.36 -10.32 -5.22
C HIS A 9 6.62 -10.16 -6.09
N PRO A 10 7.19 -11.24 -6.61
CA PRO A 10 8.46 -11.16 -7.35
C PRO A 10 8.42 -10.27 -8.60
N LYS A 11 7.25 -10.01 -9.15
CA LYS A 11 7.11 -9.17 -10.33
C LYS A 11 6.80 -7.70 -10.04
N VAL A 12 6.70 -7.32 -8.76
CA VAL A 12 6.48 -5.92 -8.39
C VAL A 12 7.67 -5.07 -8.80
N VAL A 13 7.38 -3.93 -9.40
CA VAL A 13 8.41 -2.95 -9.77
C VAL A 13 8.35 -1.81 -8.76
N ILE A 14 9.48 -1.52 -8.14
CA ILE A 14 9.59 -0.42 -7.17
C ILE A 14 10.68 0.52 -7.67
N GLY A 15 10.35 1.80 -7.78
CA GLY A 15 11.29 2.82 -8.21
C GLY A 15 12.36 3.13 -7.18
N ASP A 16 13.08 4.22 -7.43
CA ASP A 16 14.20 4.63 -6.59
C ASP A 16 13.75 5.45 -5.39
N ASN A 17 14.55 5.41 -4.34
CA ASN A 17 14.37 6.24 -3.14
C ASN A 17 13.03 6.04 -2.45
N CYS A 18 12.49 4.82 -2.49
CA CYS A 18 11.27 4.50 -1.78
C CYS A 18 11.58 4.09 -0.35
N SER A 19 10.70 4.50 0.57
CA SER A 19 10.77 4.08 1.97
C SER A 19 9.59 3.16 2.24
N ILE A 20 9.87 1.96 2.69
CA ILE A 20 8.85 0.95 2.95
C ILE A 20 8.92 0.56 4.42
N GLY A 21 7.84 0.79 5.14
CA GLY A 21 7.74 0.43 6.54
C GLY A 21 7.67 -1.08 6.75
N GLN A 22 7.68 -1.49 8.00
CA GLN A 22 7.63 -2.90 8.36
C GLN A 22 6.25 -3.50 8.06
N ASN A 23 6.22 -4.80 7.80
CA ASN A 23 4.99 -5.58 7.58
C ASN A 23 4.12 -5.07 6.43
N VAL A 24 4.71 -4.45 5.42
CA VAL A 24 4.01 -4.02 4.22
C VAL A 24 3.85 -5.22 3.29
N THR A 25 2.69 -5.34 2.67
CA THR A 25 2.45 -6.36 1.65
C THR A 25 2.16 -5.66 0.33
N ILE A 26 2.93 -6.00 -0.70
CA ILE A 26 2.71 -5.50 -2.06
C ILE A 26 2.58 -6.71 -2.97
N GLY A 27 1.37 -6.96 -3.44
CA GLY A 27 1.12 -8.19 -4.18
C GLY A 27 -0.07 -8.12 -5.09
N GLY A 28 -0.38 -9.27 -5.69
CA GLY A 28 -1.50 -9.40 -6.60
C GLY A 28 -2.82 -9.60 -5.87
N ARG A 29 -3.90 -9.53 -6.65
CA ARG A 29 -5.23 -9.88 -6.19
C ARG A 29 -5.72 -11.12 -6.92
N ALA A 30 -6.57 -11.89 -6.27
CA ALA A 30 -7.16 -13.07 -6.87
C ALA A 30 -7.87 -12.71 -8.19
N GLY A 31 -7.64 -13.47 -9.23
CA GLY A 31 -8.22 -13.23 -10.55
C GLY A 31 -7.52 -12.17 -11.38
N LYS A 32 -6.44 -11.56 -10.88
CA LYS A 32 -5.66 -10.57 -11.59
C LYS A 32 -4.26 -11.07 -11.86
N THR A 33 -3.73 -10.78 -13.04
CA THR A 33 -2.38 -11.21 -13.43
C THR A 33 -1.34 -10.11 -13.27
N THR A 34 -1.78 -8.85 -13.20
CA THR A 34 -0.89 -7.70 -13.09
C THR A 34 -0.65 -7.38 -11.62
N VAL A 35 0.57 -7.01 -11.30
CA VAL A 35 0.98 -6.65 -9.94
C VAL A 35 1.24 -5.16 -9.85
N PRO A 36 1.34 -4.60 -8.63
CA PRO A 36 1.57 -3.18 -8.46
C PRO A 36 2.88 -2.69 -9.08
N MET A 37 2.85 -1.44 -9.51
CA MET A 37 4.04 -0.70 -9.93
C MET A 37 4.16 0.53 -9.05
N ILE A 38 5.28 0.66 -8.36
CA ILE A 38 5.54 1.75 -7.43
C ILE A 38 6.53 2.71 -8.07
N GLY A 39 6.19 3.99 -8.09
CA GLY A 39 7.05 5.02 -8.64
C GLY A 39 8.25 5.34 -7.77
N ASN A 40 8.88 6.48 -8.04
CA ASN A 40 10.06 6.94 -7.29
C ASN A 40 9.65 7.79 -6.09
N ASN A 41 10.47 7.79 -5.06
CA ASN A 41 10.28 8.64 -3.88
C ASN A 41 8.96 8.40 -3.18
N VAL A 42 8.45 7.18 -3.22
CA VAL A 42 7.19 6.81 -2.57
C VAL A 42 7.47 6.40 -1.12
N LEU A 43 6.62 6.87 -0.22
CA LEU A 43 6.71 6.48 1.18
C LEU A 43 5.51 5.58 1.50
N ILE A 44 5.80 4.38 1.99
CA ILE A 44 4.77 3.41 2.35
C ILE A 44 4.88 3.12 3.83
N GLY A 45 3.85 3.51 4.58
CA GLY A 45 3.81 3.32 6.02
C GLY A 45 3.68 1.87 6.43
N ALA A 46 4.01 1.59 7.68
CA ALA A 46 3.97 0.23 8.23
C ALA A 46 2.59 -0.40 8.09
N ASN A 47 2.58 -1.70 7.86
CA ASN A 47 1.35 -2.52 7.78
C ASN A 47 0.41 -2.15 6.62
N ALA A 48 0.85 -1.35 5.65
CA ALA A 48 0.03 -1.04 4.49
C ALA A 48 -0.07 -2.26 3.58
N LEU A 49 -1.20 -2.36 2.88
CA LEU A 49 -1.45 -3.38 1.88
C LEU A 49 -1.65 -2.70 0.53
N ILE A 50 -0.87 -3.08 -0.47
CA ILE A 50 -1.02 -2.58 -1.83
C ILE A 50 -1.26 -3.80 -2.71
N LEU A 51 -2.46 -3.91 -3.24
CA LEU A 51 -2.89 -5.14 -3.88
C LEU A 51 -3.46 -4.87 -5.27
N GLY A 52 -3.07 -5.74 -6.19
CA GLY A 52 -3.64 -5.78 -7.53
C GLY A 52 -2.95 -4.88 -8.53
N PRO A 53 -3.57 -4.69 -9.69
CA PRO A 53 -2.96 -3.94 -10.79
C PRO A 53 -3.08 -2.45 -10.55
N VAL A 54 -2.31 -1.94 -9.59
CA VAL A 54 -2.34 -0.51 -9.25
C VAL A 54 -0.99 0.13 -9.55
N THR A 55 -1.02 1.40 -9.89
CA THR A 55 0.18 2.22 -10.07
C THR A 55 0.21 3.27 -8.97
N ILE A 56 1.32 3.31 -8.24
CA ILE A 56 1.53 4.34 -7.22
C ILE A 56 2.46 5.37 -7.84
N GLY A 57 1.97 6.60 -7.98
CA GLY A 57 2.72 7.67 -8.63
C GLY A 57 3.91 8.15 -7.82
N ASP A 58 4.85 8.81 -8.49
CA ASP A 58 6.05 9.34 -7.86
C ASP A 58 5.70 10.28 -6.71
N GLY A 59 6.43 10.18 -5.63
CA GLY A 59 6.26 11.07 -4.49
C GLY A 59 5.00 10.83 -3.67
N ALA A 60 4.24 9.80 -3.98
CA ALA A 60 3.03 9.48 -3.20
C ALA A 60 3.40 9.00 -1.79
N LYS A 61 2.48 9.21 -0.87
CA LYS A 61 2.63 8.77 0.53
C LYS A 61 1.46 7.87 0.89
N ILE A 62 1.76 6.67 1.30
CA ILE A 62 0.75 5.71 1.74
C ILE A 62 0.83 5.62 3.25
N GLY A 63 -0.24 6.02 3.92
CA GLY A 63 -0.29 6.01 5.38
C GLY A 63 -0.20 4.61 5.97
N ALA A 64 0.28 4.53 7.20
CA ALA A 64 0.39 3.25 7.91
C ALA A 64 -0.98 2.58 8.01
N GLY A 65 -1.04 1.30 7.71
CA GLY A 65 -2.28 0.53 7.78
C GLY A 65 -3.24 0.76 6.62
N ALA A 66 -2.91 1.60 5.65
CA ALA A 66 -3.79 1.85 4.51
C ALA A 66 -3.90 0.62 3.60
N ILE A 67 -5.05 0.46 2.98
CA ILE A 67 -5.30 -0.60 2.01
C ILE A 67 -5.52 0.06 0.65
N VAL A 68 -4.60 -0.19 -0.29
CA VAL A 68 -4.63 0.45 -1.60
C VAL A 68 -4.98 -0.58 -2.65
N VAL A 69 -6.10 -0.36 -3.32
CA VAL A 69 -6.59 -1.22 -4.42
C VAL A 69 -6.94 -0.41 -5.66
N LYS A 70 -6.55 0.85 -5.70
CA LYS A 70 -6.74 1.77 -6.82
C LYS A 70 -5.46 2.53 -7.08
N ASP A 71 -5.32 3.05 -8.29
CA ASP A 71 -4.17 3.88 -8.64
C ASP A 71 -4.09 5.11 -7.74
N VAL A 72 -2.88 5.48 -7.37
CA VAL A 72 -2.60 6.65 -6.55
C VAL A 72 -1.82 7.65 -7.40
N PRO A 73 -2.37 8.85 -7.61
CA PRO A 73 -1.68 9.87 -8.42
C PRO A 73 -0.35 10.30 -7.78
N PRO A 74 0.57 10.86 -8.59
CA PRO A 74 1.80 11.41 -8.05
C PRO A 74 1.51 12.44 -6.95
N HIS A 75 2.34 12.43 -5.92
CA HIS A 75 2.30 13.36 -4.80
C HIS A 75 1.02 13.31 -3.96
N ALA A 76 0.15 12.33 -4.18
CA ALA A 76 -1.04 12.14 -3.37
C ALA A 76 -0.69 11.45 -2.05
N THR A 77 -1.52 11.68 -1.04
CA THR A 77 -1.40 11.01 0.25
C THR A 77 -2.64 10.16 0.48
N VAL A 78 -2.43 8.89 0.74
CA VAL A 78 -3.52 7.97 1.12
C VAL A 78 -3.57 7.90 2.63
N ILE A 79 -4.74 8.22 3.17
CA ILE A 79 -4.95 8.24 4.62
C ILE A 79 -5.90 7.08 4.96
N PRO A 80 -5.51 6.18 5.86
CA PRO A 80 -6.41 5.11 6.28
C PRO A 80 -7.54 5.69 7.14
N GLU A 81 -8.72 5.08 7.04
CA GLU A 81 -9.83 5.47 7.90
C GLU A 81 -9.56 5.03 9.34
N ALA A 82 -9.95 5.90 10.28
CA ALA A 82 -9.93 5.52 11.68
C ALA A 82 -10.99 4.43 11.93
N SER A 83 -10.70 3.57 12.87
CA SER A 83 -11.65 2.53 13.27
C SER A 83 -12.90 3.16 13.86
N ARG A 84 -14.03 2.54 13.60
CA ARG A 84 -15.31 2.94 14.19
C ARG A 84 -15.77 1.86 15.17
N ILE A 85 -16.37 2.31 16.26
CA ILE A 85 -16.92 1.42 17.26
C ILE A 85 -18.43 1.38 17.07
N ILE A 86 -18.94 0.21 16.76
CA ILE A 86 -20.38 0.02 16.58
C ILE A 86 -20.91 -0.68 17.83
N ILE A 87 -21.82 -0.01 18.51
CA ILE A 87 -22.44 -0.58 19.69
C ILE A 87 -23.81 -1.07 19.29
N GLU A 88 -24.02 -2.38 19.39
CA GLU A 88 -25.33 -2.97 19.13
C GLU A 88 -26.21 -2.77 20.35
N LYS A 89 -27.47 -2.35 20.10
CA LYS A 89 -28.48 -2.25 21.16
C LYS A 89 -29.32 -3.51 21.15
N HIS A 90 -29.43 -4.11 22.30
CA HIS A 90 -30.29 -5.25 22.51
C HIS A 90 -31.47 -4.80 23.35
N ASP A 91 -32.66 -4.90 22.83
CA ASP A 91 -33.87 -4.55 23.55
C ASP A 91 -34.44 -5.74 24.32
#